data_a35da47f06c5f70032b80b0c34127bb0
#
_entry.id   a35da47f06c5f70032b80b0c34127bb0
#
_cell.length_a   1.000
_cell.length_b   1.000
_cell.length_c   1.000
_cell.angle_alpha   90.00
_cell.angle_beta   90.00
_cell.angle_gamma   90.00
#
_symmetry.space_group_name_H-M   'P 1'
#
loop_
_entity.id
_entity.type
_entity.pdbx_description
1 polymer ?
#
loop_
_entity_poly.entity_id
_entity_poly.type
_entity_poly.pdbx_seq_one_letter_code
_entity_poly.pdbx_strand_id
1 'polypeptide(L)'
;MGINFTYYPVSNRVPGVYVEMDPSQANAATVLQNTLLLGQILSTGTAVVNQAVLIQSLAQVQQLCGRGSLLTQMAERYLARDPFGPLYLLPLADNAAAQAASGSIAITGPATANGTANLYIGGQRVQVAINTGDTATVIATNIAAAITANPDLGVTATATAASVTITSTGKGLVFNDIVLQFNYRGAAGGEYSVPGVTFTVTPMAGGSANPVITTALANLSSQPMDFICCPYTDAANLDALKNFLADDVGRWSWEQMIYGGAFSAYRGTLGQCTSFGLTRNDQHMSITAFQGSPDPVWIWATEITAAAASSLRVDPGLPLQYINTTLLAPPIAAQWTLGERNTLLYDGMSTTRVGQDGTVIMERQVTTYQKNAAGAPDSSYLDVETMYGLMYMARDLSDFLLTRYQRKKLVSDGTPVLFGCNTVTSAMIKASVIQEYRTLEANGYVQNSSIFARNVVVENAGGGLVKLLAPVDLVNQLRQIAILLQFLKS
;
A
#
# COMPACT_ATOMS: atom_id res chain seq x y z
N MET A 1 23.66 13.55 -33.19
CA MET A 1 24.63 12.81 -32.38
C MET A 1 25.37 11.85 -33.28
N GLY A 2 26.72 11.82 -33.25
CA GLY A 2 27.49 10.80 -33.97
C GLY A 2 27.52 9.53 -33.13
N ILE A 3 27.22 8.38 -33.74
CA ILE A 3 27.41 7.08 -33.11
C ILE A 3 28.93 6.88 -32.97
N ASN A 4 29.42 6.62 -31.78
CA ASN A 4 30.84 6.42 -31.51
C ASN A 4 31.05 4.97 -31.08
N PHE A 5 31.87 4.25 -31.87
CA PHE A 5 32.29 2.88 -31.53
C PHE A 5 33.58 2.93 -30.71
N THR A 6 33.69 2.06 -29.71
CA THR A 6 34.88 2.00 -28.82
C THR A 6 35.97 1.12 -29.41
N TYR A 7 35.63 0.02 -30.06
CA TYR A 7 36.54 -0.99 -30.56
C TYR A 7 36.57 -1.09 -32.08
N TYR A 8 35.53 -0.63 -32.78
CA TYR A 8 35.52 -0.68 -34.25
C TYR A 8 36.45 0.36 -34.86
N PRO A 9 37.48 -0.08 -35.59
CA PRO A 9 38.49 0.83 -36.14
C PRO A 9 37.91 1.58 -37.35
N VAL A 10 37.98 2.90 -37.32
CA VAL A 10 37.50 3.80 -38.40
C VAL A 10 38.28 3.53 -39.74
N SER A 11 39.40 2.88 -39.67
CA SER A 11 40.26 2.51 -40.82
C SER A 11 39.86 1.19 -41.49
N ASN A 12 38.86 0.46 -41.03
CA ASN A 12 38.45 -0.79 -41.67
C ASN A 12 37.84 -0.54 -43.03
N ARG A 13 38.38 -1.18 -44.08
CA ARG A 13 37.91 -1.09 -45.49
C ARG A 13 37.26 -2.38 -45.97
N VAL A 14 37.14 -3.38 -45.12
CA VAL A 14 36.52 -4.67 -45.50
C VAL A 14 35.02 -4.50 -45.51
N PRO A 15 34.31 -4.81 -46.60
CA PRO A 15 32.83 -4.76 -46.63
C PRO A 15 32.27 -5.82 -45.66
N GLY A 16 31.29 -5.43 -44.82
CA GLY A 16 30.68 -6.36 -43.87
C GLY A 16 29.75 -5.63 -42.88
N VAL A 17 29.01 -6.39 -42.09
CA VAL A 17 28.25 -5.88 -40.96
C VAL A 17 29.07 -6.16 -39.70
N TYR A 18 29.36 -5.11 -38.93
CA TYR A 18 30.18 -5.20 -37.71
C TYR A 18 29.28 -4.79 -36.52
N VAL A 19 29.28 -5.61 -35.50
CA VAL A 19 28.46 -5.40 -34.29
C VAL A 19 29.37 -5.23 -33.11
N GLU A 20 29.24 -4.11 -32.43
CA GLU A 20 29.89 -3.87 -31.13
C GLU A 20 28.85 -3.91 -30.03
N MET A 21 29.14 -4.63 -28.96
CA MET A 21 28.26 -4.71 -27.78
C MET A 21 28.61 -3.57 -26.84
N ASP A 22 27.66 -2.70 -26.58
CA ASP A 22 27.77 -1.62 -25.59
C ASP A 22 26.95 -2.01 -24.35
N PRO A 23 27.59 -2.37 -23.24
CA PRO A 23 26.91 -2.71 -22.01
C PRO A 23 26.50 -1.50 -21.15
N SER A 24 26.68 -0.29 -21.64
CA SER A 24 26.41 0.94 -20.87
C SER A 24 24.94 1.08 -20.43
N GLN A 25 24.03 0.43 -21.16
CA GLN A 25 22.60 0.33 -20.81
C GLN A 25 22.23 -1.01 -20.13
N ALA A 26 23.18 -1.95 -20.02
CA ALA A 26 22.87 -3.29 -19.50
C ALA A 26 22.79 -3.36 -17.96
N ASN A 27 23.29 -2.36 -17.26
CA ASN A 27 23.26 -2.24 -15.81
C ASN A 27 22.46 -1.03 -15.33
N ALA A 28 21.24 -0.85 -15.84
CA ALA A 28 20.25 -0.15 -15.05
C ALA A 28 19.99 -1.06 -13.84
N ALA A 29 20.69 -0.82 -12.74
CA ALA A 29 20.39 -1.46 -11.47
C ALA A 29 18.94 -1.10 -11.16
N THR A 30 18.03 -2.05 -11.37
CA THR A 30 16.65 -1.90 -10.95
C THR A 30 16.69 -1.81 -9.44
N VAL A 31 16.53 -0.63 -8.88
CA VAL A 31 16.43 -0.47 -7.44
C VAL A 31 15.20 -1.26 -7.02
N LEU A 32 15.41 -2.37 -6.32
CA LEU A 32 14.34 -3.20 -5.81
C LEU A 32 13.52 -2.35 -4.84
N GLN A 33 12.28 -2.08 -5.20
CA GLN A 33 11.36 -1.35 -4.33
C GLN A 33 10.73 -2.33 -3.33
N ASN A 34 11.10 -2.16 -2.05
CA ASN A 34 10.72 -3.06 -0.98
C ASN A 34 9.35 -2.69 -0.39
N THR A 35 8.58 -3.72 -0.04
CA THR A 35 7.36 -3.54 0.75
C THR A 35 7.58 -3.99 2.18
N LEU A 36 7.03 -3.23 3.13
CA LEU A 36 7.03 -3.51 4.55
C LEU A 36 5.60 -3.67 5.06
N LEU A 37 5.30 -4.79 5.69
CA LEU A 37 4.06 -4.99 6.44
C LEU A 37 4.36 -4.90 7.94
N LEU A 38 3.65 -4.01 8.63
CA LEU A 38 3.69 -3.89 10.10
C LEU A 38 2.52 -4.66 10.70
N GLY A 39 2.78 -5.48 11.70
CA GLY A 39 1.69 -6.19 12.35
C GLY A 39 2.11 -7.01 13.55
N GLN A 40 1.12 -7.39 14.34
CA GLN A 40 1.32 -8.18 15.54
C GLN A 40 1.53 -9.65 15.19
N ILE A 41 2.41 -10.29 15.98
CA ILE A 41 2.69 -11.72 15.94
C ILE A 41 2.12 -12.40 17.18
N LEU A 42 1.91 -13.72 17.10
CA LEU A 42 1.53 -14.52 18.25
C LEU A 42 2.78 -14.94 19.05
N SER A 43 2.59 -15.29 20.32
CA SER A 43 3.65 -15.81 21.18
C SER A 43 4.24 -17.14 20.69
N THR A 44 3.57 -17.82 19.77
CA THR A 44 4.06 -19.05 19.10
C THR A 44 5.03 -18.74 17.96
N GLY A 45 5.10 -17.50 17.51
CA GLY A 45 6.05 -17.05 16.50
C GLY A 45 7.48 -16.93 17.04
N THR A 46 8.45 -17.11 16.17
CA THR A 46 9.90 -17.09 16.51
C THR A 46 10.60 -15.81 16.07
N ALA A 47 9.90 -14.89 15.40
CA ALA A 47 10.49 -13.65 14.93
C ALA A 47 10.89 -12.72 16.09
N VAL A 48 11.99 -12.02 15.90
CA VAL A 48 12.42 -10.98 16.84
C VAL A 48 11.55 -9.74 16.62
N VAL A 49 10.84 -9.32 17.66
CA VAL A 49 9.98 -8.14 17.58
C VAL A 49 10.77 -6.87 17.29
N ASN A 50 10.16 -5.94 16.57
CA ASN A 50 10.72 -4.66 16.13
C ASN A 50 11.96 -4.78 15.22
N GLN A 51 12.16 -5.91 14.55
CA GLN A 51 13.21 -6.10 13.54
C GLN A 51 12.62 -6.54 12.22
N ALA A 52 12.96 -5.86 11.14
CA ALA A 52 12.48 -6.21 9.81
C ALA A 52 13.12 -7.51 9.30
N VAL A 53 12.31 -8.40 8.74
CA VAL A 53 12.74 -9.69 8.20
C VAL A 53 12.26 -9.83 6.76
N LEU A 54 13.17 -10.13 5.83
CA LEU A 54 12.84 -10.45 4.44
C LEU A 54 12.17 -11.84 4.37
N ILE A 55 11.07 -11.92 3.64
CA ILE A 55 10.26 -13.13 3.50
C ILE A 55 10.39 -13.72 2.08
N GLN A 56 10.50 -15.04 2.02
CA GLN A 56 10.58 -15.80 0.79
C GLN A 56 9.38 -16.73 0.56
N SER A 57 8.64 -17.07 1.63
CA SER A 57 7.50 -18.00 1.52
C SER A 57 6.49 -17.82 2.66
N LEU A 58 5.23 -18.19 2.41
CA LEU A 58 4.18 -18.19 3.44
C LEU A 58 4.51 -19.14 4.61
N ALA A 59 5.13 -20.29 4.35
CA ALA A 59 5.55 -21.22 5.40
C ALA A 59 6.54 -20.58 6.37
N GLN A 60 7.50 -19.79 5.87
CA GLN A 60 8.40 -19.00 6.70
C GLN A 60 7.64 -17.98 7.55
N VAL A 61 6.66 -17.28 6.97
CA VAL A 61 5.82 -16.32 7.71
C VAL A 61 5.09 -17.00 8.87
N GLN A 62 4.45 -18.14 8.62
CA GLN A 62 3.72 -18.89 9.64
C GLN A 62 4.63 -19.35 10.81
N GLN A 63 5.88 -19.72 10.50
CA GLN A 63 6.87 -20.07 11.53
C GLN A 63 7.31 -18.83 12.33
N LEU A 64 7.58 -17.72 11.66
CA LEU A 64 8.08 -16.49 12.29
C LEU A 64 7.00 -15.76 13.07
N CYS A 65 5.78 -15.70 12.59
CA CYS A 65 4.72 -14.86 13.15
C CYS A 65 3.65 -15.64 13.93
N GLY A 66 3.60 -16.97 13.73
CA GLY A 66 2.52 -17.83 14.26
C GLY A 66 1.29 -17.83 13.32
N ARG A 67 0.70 -19.02 13.13
CA ARG A 67 -0.51 -19.18 12.30
C ARG A 67 -1.67 -18.37 12.86
N GLY A 68 -2.39 -17.66 12.01
CA GLY A 68 -3.53 -16.84 12.39
C GLY A 68 -3.15 -15.51 13.07
N SER A 69 -1.86 -15.16 13.19
CA SER A 69 -1.49 -13.81 13.61
C SER A 69 -1.95 -12.77 12.58
N LEU A 70 -2.17 -11.54 13.02
CA LEU A 70 -2.52 -10.42 12.15
C LEU A 70 -1.49 -10.29 11.00
N LEU A 71 -0.20 -10.34 11.34
CA LEU A 71 0.88 -10.21 10.35
C LEU A 71 0.93 -11.41 9.39
N THR A 72 0.58 -12.64 9.82
CA THR A 72 0.48 -13.80 8.92
C THR A 72 -0.67 -13.64 7.94
N GLN A 73 -1.84 -13.19 8.38
CA GLN A 73 -2.98 -12.93 7.51
C GLN A 73 -2.68 -11.83 6.48
N MET A 74 -1.98 -10.76 6.89
CA MET A 74 -1.51 -9.71 5.99
C MET A 74 -0.53 -10.27 4.95
N ALA A 75 0.46 -11.02 5.37
CA ALA A 75 1.47 -11.57 4.46
C ALA A 75 0.86 -12.57 3.46
N GLU A 76 -0.09 -13.40 3.88
CA GLU A 76 -0.84 -14.30 3.01
C GLU A 76 -1.58 -13.52 1.93
N ARG A 77 -2.30 -12.46 2.29
CA ARG A 77 -3.01 -11.59 1.36
C ARG A 77 -2.05 -10.90 0.39
N TYR A 78 -0.94 -10.37 0.90
CA TYR A 78 0.06 -9.69 0.08
C TYR A 78 0.69 -10.63 -0.96
N LEU A 79 1.17 -11.80 -0.53
CA LEU A 79 1.82 -12.79 -1.40
C LEU A 79 0.87 -13.37 -2.45
N ALA A 80 -0.42 -13.45 -2.16
CA ALA A 80 -1.43 -13.86 -3.14
C ALA A 80 -1.58 -12.83 -4.27
N ARG A 81 -1.31 -11.54 -4.01
CA ARG A 81 -1.43 -10.45 -4.98
C ARG A 81 -0.12 -10.13 -5.68
N ASP A 82 0.98 -10.03 -4.93
CA ASP A 82 2.31 -9.65 -5.39
C ASP A 82 3.35 -10.68 -4.92
N PRO A 83 3.43 -11.84 -5.59
CA PRO A 83 4.31 -12.93 -5.19
C PRO A 83 5.79 -12.70 -5.51
N PHE A 84 6.12 -11.72 -6.35
CA PHE A 84 7.47 -11.49 -6.86
C PHE A 84 8.16 -10.26 -6.25
N GLY A 85 7.40 -9.35 -5.64
CA GLY A 85 7.94 -8.17 -4.98
C GLY A 85 8.67 -8.52 -3.68
N PRO A 86 9.80 -7.87 -3.36
CA PRO A 86 10.48 -8.10 -2.10
C PRO A 86 9.61 -7.65 -0.93
N LEU A 87 9.28 -8.61 -0.05
CA LEU A 87 8.42 -8.41 1.10
C LEU A 87 9.20 -8.52 2.40
N TYR A 88 9.14 -7.46 3.20
CA TYR A 88 9.63 -7.43 4.58
C TYR A 88 8.47 -7.42 5.55
N LEU A 89 8.63 -8.13 6.65
CA LEU A 89 7.72 -8.07 7.80
C LEU A 89 8.41 -7.33 8.93
N LEU A 90 7.64 -6.48 9.62
CA LEU A 90 8.04 -5.84 10.87
C LEU A 90 7.18 -6.39 12.02
N PRO A 91 7.63 -7.46 12.69
CA PRO A 91 6.89 -8.11 13.76
C PRO A 91 6.74 -7.18 14.96
N LEU A 92 5.53 -7.05 15.47
CA LEU A 92 5.21 -6.27 16.67
C LEU A 92 4.66 -7.18 17.78
N ALA A 93 5.05 -6.90 19.01
CA ALA A 93 4.40 -7.50 20.17
C ALA A 93 3.08 -6.77 20.49
N ASP A 94 2.18 -7.44 21.17
CA ASP A 94 1.02 -6.81 21.78
C ASP A 94 1.47 -5.71 22.76
N ASN A 95 0.73 -4.61 22.83
CA ASN A 95 0.97 -3.59 23.83
C ASN A 95 0.72 -4.19 25.23
N ALA A 96 1.55 -3.84 26.22
CA ALA A 96 1.43 -4.38 27.58
C ALA A 96 0.06 -4.08 28.23
N ALA A 97 -0.59 -2.98 27.86
CA ALA A 97 -1.93 -2.60 28.33
C ALA A 97 -3.06 -3.12 27.44
N ALA A 98 -2.74 -3.86 26.35
CA ALA A 98 -3.72 -4.30 25.38
C ALA A 98 -4.67 -5.37 25.94
N GLN A 99 -5.93 -5.27 25.52
CA GLN A 99 -6.96 -6.28 25.76
C GLN A 99 -7.35 -6.94 24.43
N ALA A 100 -7.73 -8.23 24.51
CA ALA A 100 -8.27 -8.96 23.37
C ALA A 100 -9.71 -8.50 23.10
N ALA A 101 -10.09 -8.45 21.83
CA ALA A 101 -11.48 -8.25 21.44
C ALA A 101 -12.26 -9.55 21.64
N SER A 102 -13.53 -9.42 22.03
CA SER A 102 -14.45 -10.55 22.20
C SER A 102 -15.83 -10.22 21.63
N GLY A 103 -16.44 -11.21 21.02
CA GLY A 103 -17.82 -11.17 20.54
C GLY A 103 -18.53 -12.48 20.88
N SER A 104 -19.83 -12.56 20.61
CA SER A 104 -20.56 -13.80 20.88
C SER A 104 -21.65 -14.09 19.85
N ILE A 105 -22.03 -15.35 19.76
CA ILE A 105 -23.13 -15.83 18.94
C ILE A 105 -24.11 -16.57 19.85
N ALA A 106 -25.29 -16.02 20.09
CA ALA A 106 -26.36 -16.71 20.76
C ALA A 106 -27.19 -17.51 19.75
N ILE A 107 -27.53 -18.72 20.08
CA ILE A 107 -28.19 -19.69 19.19
C ILE A 107 -29.54 -20.07 19.78
N THR A 108 -30.56 -20.08 18.96
CA THR A 108 -31.87 -20.68 19.30
C THR A 108 -32.06 -21.94 18.45
N GLY A 109 -32.83 -22.89 18.95
CA GLY A 109 -33.11 -24.16 18.28
C GLY A 109 -34.28 -24.86 18.93
N PRO A 110 -34.57 -26.13 18.61
CA PRO A 110 -33.76 -27.04 17.78
C PRO A 110 -33.90 -26.81 16.28
N ALA A 111 -32.95 -27.37 15.49
CA ALA A 111 -33.06 -27.42 14.05
C ALA A 111 -34.22 -28.31 13.61
N THR A 112 -35.07 -27.81 12.70
CA THR A 112 -36.23 -28.57 12.18
C THR A 112 -35.93 -29.25 10.85
N ALA A 113 -34.81 -28.92 10.21
CA ALA A 113 -34.32 -29.58 9.00
C ALA A 113 -32.77 -29.56 8.97
N ASN A 114 -32.20 -30.42 8.14
CA ASN A 114 -30.76 -30.41 7.88
C ASN A 114 -30.35 -29.13 7.14
N GLY A 115 -29.15 -28.63 7.41
CA GLY A 115 -28.60 -27.46 6.75
C GLY A 115 -27.13 -27.21 7.08
N THR A 116 -26.59 -26.11 6.57
CA THR A 116 -25.22 -25.69 6.83
C THR A 116 -25.22 -24.27 7.34
N ALA A 117 -24.65 -24.02 8.49
CA ALA A 117 -24.36 -22.67 8.95
C ALA A 117 -23.07 -22.17 8.29
N ASN A 118 -23.16 -21.07 7.56
CA ASN A 118 -22.01 -20.42 6.91
C ASN A 118 -21.64 -19.18 7.73
N LEU A 119 -20.72 -19.34 8.65
CA LEU A 119 -20.19 -18.26 9.49
C LEU A 119 -18.97 -17.64 8.84
N TYR A 120 -18.95 -16.32 8.73
CA TYR A 120 -17.79 -15.53 8.31
C TYR A 120 -17.18 -14.85 9.52
N ILE A 121 -15.87 -15.04 9.69
CA ILE A 121 -15.05 -14.43 10.74
C ILE A 121 -13.93 -13.68 10.06
N GLY A 122 -13.94 -12.35 10.13
CA GLY A 122 -12.94 -11.53 9.44
C GLY A 122 -12.82 -11.86 7.94
N GLY A 123 -13.97 -12.09 7.27
CA GLY A 123 -14.02 -12.44 5.84
C GLY A 123 -13.77 -13.92 5.52
N GLN A 124 -13.25 -14.72 6.43
CA GLN A 124 -12.98 -16.15 6.23
C GLN A 124 -14.23 -16.98 6.57
N ARG A 125 -14.63 -17.87 5.67
CA ARG A 125 -15.83 -18.70 5.82
C ARG A 125 -15.54 -19.98 6.60
N VAL A 126 -16.31 -20.21 7.66
CA VAL A 126 -16.40 -21.47 8.43
C VAL A 126 -17.75 -22.11 8.18
N GLN A 127 -17.77 -23.37 7.76
CA GLN A 127 -19.00 -24.12 7.47
C GLN A 127 -19.23 -25.18 8.54
N VAL A 128 -20.45 -25.19 9.11
CA VAL A 128 -20.86 -26.14 10.14
C VAL A 128 -22.12 -26.86 9.71
N ALA A 129 -22.06 -28.16 9.59
CA ALA A 129 -23.25 -28.98 9.32
C ALA A 129 -24.15 -29.02 10.56
N ILE A 130 -25.44 -28.87 10.32
CA ILE A 130 -26.50 -28.92 11.34
C ILE A 130 -27.53 -29.98 10.89
N ASN A 131 -27.82 -30.93 11.77
CA ASN A 131 -28.78 -31.98 11.49
C ASN A 131 -30.14 -31.68 12.14
N THR A 132 -31.19 -32.24 11.56
CA THR A 132 -32.53 -32.18 12.15
C THR A 132 -32.51 -32.71 13.60
N GLY A 133 -33.03 -31.90 14.53
CA GLY A 133 -33.08 -32.24 15.96
C GLY A 133 -31.88 -31.74 16.76
N ASP A 134 -30.82 -31.20 16.12
CA ASP A 134 -29.71 -30.60 16.85
C ASP A 134 -30.19 -29.47 17.74
N THR A 135 -29.89 -29.57 19.02
CA THR A 135 -30.21 -28.53 20.01
C THR A 135 -29.26 -27.32 19.84
N ALA A 136 -29.67 -26.17 20.32
CA ALA A 136 -28.82 -24.96 20.33
C ALA A 136 -27.44 -25.21 20.99
N THR A 137 -27.38 -26.04 22.03
CA THR A 137 -26.11 -26.42 22.72
C THR A 137 -25.21 -27.25 21.81
N VAL A 138 -25.76 -28.24 21.10
CA VAL A 138 -25.00 -29.06 20.13
C VAL A 138 -24.46 -28.19 19.01
N ILE A 139 -25.30 -27.31 18.45
CA ILE A 139 -24.89 -26.38 17.39
C ILE A 139 -23.77 -25.46 17.89
N ALA A 140 -23.86 -24.90 19.11
CA ALA A 140 -22.82 -24.07 19.70
C ALA A 140 -21.50 -24.83 19.82
N THR A 141 -21.55 -26.07 20.32
CA THR A 141 -20.34 -26.92 20.45
C THR A 141 -19.69 -27.19 19.09
N ASN A 142 -20.49 -27.50 18.07
CA ASN A 142 -19.98 -27.77 16.71
C ASN A 142 -19.36 -26.51 16.08
N ILE A 143 -19.96 -25.32 16.28
CA ILE A 143 -19.40 -24.05 15.81
C ILE A 143 -18.05 -23.76 16.50
N ALA A 144 -17.99 -23.90 17.82
CA ALA A 144 -16.74 -23.69 18.56
C ALA A 144 -15.64 -24.67 18.13
N ALA A 145 -15.99 -25.93 17.89
CA ALA A 145 -15.06 -26.95 17.40
C ALA A 145 -14.54 -26.61 15.99
N ALA A 146 -15.42 -26.19 15.08
CA ALA A 146 -15.06 -25.82 13.71
C ALA A 146 -14.12 -24.59 13.67
N ILE A 147 -14.36 -23.58 14.55
CA ILE A 147 -13.47 -22.44 14.69
C ILE A 147 -12.10 -22.85 15.21
N THR A 148 -12.07 -23.68 16.28
CA THR A 148 -10.82 -24.15 16.90
C THR A 148 -9.99 -25.03 15.97
N ALA A 149 -10.64 -25.77 15.07
CA ALA A 149 -9.95 -26.59 14.07
C ALA A 149 -9.23 -25.77 12.99
N ASN A 150 -9.53 -24.46 12.85
CA ASN A 150 -8.89 -23.57 11.90
C ASN A 150 -8.10 -22.46 12.60
N PRO A 151 -6.82 -22.67 12.90
CA PRO A 151 -5.98 -21.68 13.59
C PRO A 151 -5.68 -20.43 12.76
N ASP A 152 -5.91 -20.45 11.44
CA ASP A 152 -5.64 -19.32 10.55
C ASP A 152 -6.67 -18.18 10.71
N LEU A 153 -7.81 -18.47 11.37
CA LEU A 153 -8.85 -17.46 11.66
C LEU A 153 -8.38 -16.35 12.62
N GLY A 154 -7.32 -16.57 13.39
CA GLY A 154 -6.82 -15.59 14.37
C GLY A 154 -7.77 -15.35 15.55
N VAL A 155 -8.66 -16.29 15.85
CA VAL A 155 -9.58 -16.24 16.97
C VAL A 155 -9.67 -17.61 17.68
N THR A 156 -10.08 -17.61 18.94
CA THR A 156 -10.47 -18.79 19.70
C THR A 156 -11.96 -18.77 19.98
N ALA A 157 -12.57 -19.94 20.16
CA ALA A 157 -13.99 -20.05 20.45
C ALA A 157 -14.26 -20.98 21.63
N THR A 158 -15.19 -20.57 22.50
CA THR A 158 -15.65 -21.38 23.65
C THR A 158 -17.18 -21.43 23.65
N ALA A 159 -17.73 -22.64 23.64
CA ALA A 159 -19.17 -22.86 23.76
C ALA A 159 -19.59 -22.92 25.23
N THR A 160 -20.62 -22.18 25.59
CA THR A 160 -21.27 -22.23 26.89
C THR A 160 -22.77 -22.29 26.72
N ALA A 161 -23.40 -23.42 27.03
CA ALA A 161 -24.81 -23.67 26.71
C ALA A 161 -25.12 -23.38 25.24
N ALA A 162 -26.09 -22.52 24.99
CA ALA A 162 -26.54 -22.11 23.65
C ALA A 162 -25.79 -20.87 23.09
N SER A 163 -24.59 -20.59 23.58
CA SER A 163 -23.79 -19.43 23.15
C SER A 163 -22.37 -19.82 22.83
N VAL A 164 -21.76 -19.19 21.83
CA VAL A 164 -20.34 -19.28 21.48
C VAL A 164 -19.70 -17.93 21.73
N THR A 165 -18.71 -17.88 22.61
CA THR A 165 -17.88 -16.69 22.81
C THR A 165 -16.65 -16.82 21.89
N ILE A 166 -16.37 -15.80 21.09
CA ILE A 166 -15.26 -15.72 20.15
C ILE A 166 -14.32 -14.63 20.66
N THR A 167 -13.03 -14.95 20.80
CA THR A 167 -12.02 -14.03 21.33
C THR A 167 -10.84 -13.98 20.35
N SER A 168 -10.32 -12.79 20.05
CA SER A 168 -9.13 -12.62 19.20
C SER A 168 -7.90 -13.24 19.87
N THR A 169 -7.02 -13.84 19.09
CA THR A 169 -5.74 -14.39 19.58
C THR A 169 -4.72 -13.31 19.88
N GLY A 170 -4.72 -12.23 19.11
CA GLY A 170 -3.95 -11.01 19.39
C GLY A 170 -4.75 -10.02 20.25
N LYS A 171 -4.06 -9.06 20.87
CA LYS A 171 -4.64 -8.02 21.68
C LYS A 171 -4.45 -6.66 21.05
N GLY A 172 -5.47 -5.81 21.06
CA GLY A 172 -5.37 -4.46 20.49
C GLY A 172 -6.71 -3.94 20.01
N LEU A 173 -6.79 -2.62 19.84
CA LEU A 173 -7.98 -1.94 19.32
C LEU A 173 -8.36 -2.45 17.93
N VAL A 174 -7.37 -2.78 17.10
CA VAL A 174 -7.53 -3.23 15.70
C VAL A 174 -8.38 -4.50 15.61
N PHE A 175 -8.37 -5.37 16.60
CA PHE A 175 -9.15 -6.62 16.59
C PHE A 175 -10.66 -6.43 16.81
N ASN A 176 -11.12 -5.26 17.24
CA ASN A 176 -12.54 -4.94 17.25
C ASN A 176 -13.13 -4.92 15.82
N ASP A 177 -12.27 -4.86 14.81
CA ASP A 177 -12.67 -4.84 13.40
C ASP A 177 -12.98 -6.23 12.80
N ILE A 178 -12.81 -7.30 13.57
CA ILE A 178 -13.21 -8.64 13.13
C ILE A 178 -14.74 -8.71 13.04
N VAL A 179 -15.25 -8.86 11.82
CA VAL A 179 -16.68 -9.00 11.57
C VAL A 179 -17.11 -10.45 11.76
N LEU A 180 -18.19 -10.66 12.49
CA LEU A 180 -18.89 -11.93 12.64
C LEU A 180 -20.21 -11.84 11.87
N GLN A 181 -20.39 -12.67 10.84
CA GLN A 181 -21.59 -12.60 9.99
C GLN A 181 -21.96 -13.99 9.47
N PHE A 182 -23.28 -14.28 9.42
CA PHE A 182 -23.79 -15.49 8.78
C PHE A 182 -24.28 -15.21 7.36
N ASN A 183 -24.11 -16.20 6.49
CA ASN A 183 -24.67 -16.23 5.13
C ASN A 183 -24.35 -14.96 4.32
N TYR A 184 -23.10 -14.53 4.34
CA TYR A 184 -22.66 -13.30 3.64
C TYR A 184 -23.01 -13.33 2.15
N ARG A 185 -22.88 -14.48 1.48
CA ARG A 185 -23.15 -14.62 0.04
C ARG A 185 -24.64 -14.73 -0.27
N GLY A 186 -25.49 -14.92 0.76
CA GLY A 186 -26.93 -15.06 0.64
C GLY A 186 -27.38 -16.21 -0.28
N ALA A 187 -28.66 -16.17 -0.64
CA ALA A 187 -29.27 -17.21 -1.49
C ALA A 187 -28.59 -17.33 -2.87
N ALA A 188 -28.14 -16.21 -3.44
CA ALA A 188 -27.42 -16.21 -4.72
C ALA A 188 -26.08 -16.98 -4.65
N GLY A 189 -25.44 -17.00 -3.48
CA GLY A 189 -24.22 -17.78 -3.22
C GLY A 189 -24.50 -19.16 -2.62
N GLY A 190 -25.77 -19.63 -2.58
CA GLY A 190 -26.14 -20.92 -2.04
C GLY A 190 -26.15 -20.98 -0.50
N GLU A 191 -26.17 -19.84 0.19
CA GLU A 191 -26.16 -19.76 1.65
C GLU A 191 -27.55 -19.44 2.18
N TYR A 192 -28.14 -20.37 2.93
CA TYR A 192 -29.48 -20.26 3.46
C TYR A 192 -29.49 -20.38 4.98
N SER A 193 -30.48 -19.77 5.62
CA SER A 193 -30.74 -19.98 7.04
C SER A 193 -31.21 -21.41 7.30
N VAL A 194 -30.71 -22.01 8.38
CA VAL A 194 -31.11 -23.36 8.78
C VAL A 194 -32.50 -23.29 9.42
N PRO A 195 -33.49 -24.04 8.97
CA PRO A 195 -34.85 -24.00 9.53
C PRO A 195 -34.86 -24.36 11.02
N GLY A 196 -35.58 -23.57 11.84
CA GLY A 196 -35.68 -23.74 13.29
C GLY A 196 -34.52 -23.18 14.07
N VAL A 197 -33.43 -22.67 13.41
CA VAL A 197 -32.25 -22.09 14.06
C VAL A 197 -32.17 -20.60 13.78
N THR A 198 -31.89 -19.81 14.82
CA THR A 198 -31.56 -18.39 14.70
C THR A 198 -30.22 -18.10 15.36
N PHE A 199 -29.40 -17.29 14.69
CA PHE A 199 -28.13 -16.83 15.20
C PHE A 199 -28.20 -15.33 15.50
N THR A 200 -27.97 -14.95 16.74
CA THR A 200 -27.87 -13.55 17.17
C THR A 200 -26.41 -13.23 17.45
N VAL A 201 -25.83 -12.34 16.66
CA VAL A 201 -24.41 -11.97 16.74
C VAL A 201 -24.26 -10.73 17.60
N THR A 202 -23.39 -10.78 18.59
CA THR A 202 -22.81 -9.61 19.28
C THR A 202 -21.47 -9.31 18.65
N PRO A 203 -21.25 -8.12 18.08
CA PRO A 203 -20.00 -7.75 17.44
C PRO A 203 -18.79 -7.87 18.37
N MET A 204 -17.60 -8.03 17.78
CA MET A 204 -16.33 -7.98 18.50
C MET A 204 -16.13 -6.60 19.11
N ALA A 205 -15.77 -6.56 20.40
CA ALA A 205 -15.52 -5.34 21.16
C ALA A 205 -14.56 -5.59 22.32
N GLY A 206 -14.16 -4.53 23.04
CA GLY A 206 -13.29 -4.63 24.22
C GLY A 206 -11.80 -4.69 23.91
N GLY A 207 -11.41 -4.83 22.65
CA GLY A 207 -10.02 -4.68 22.26
C GLY A 207 -9.54 -3.24 22.49
N SER A 208 -8.34 -3.08 23.05
CA SER A 208 -7.79 -1.77 23.40
C SER A 208 -6.27 -1.74 23.28
N ALA A 209 -5.71 -0.55 23.12
CA ALA A 209 -4.27 -0.28 23.08
C ALA A 209 -3.53 -1.02 21.95
N ASN A 210 -3.49 -0.44 20.76
CA ASN A 210 -2.63 -0.95 19.67
C ASN A 210 -1.14 -0.93 20.04
N PRO A 211 -0.29 -1.71 19.37
CA PRO A 211 1.16 -1.59 19.50
C PRO A 211 1.65 -0.18 19.19
N VAL A 212 2.74 0.23 19.85
CA VAL A 212 3.44 1.48 19.52
C VAL A 212 4.55 1.18 18.51
N ILE A 213 4.48 1.77 17.32
CA ILE A 213 5.38 1.44 16.22
C ILE A 213 6.68 2.26 16.20
N THR A 214 6.82 3.29 17.02
CA THR A 214 7.96 4.24 16.99
C THR A 214 9.32 3.53 17.07
N THR A 215 9.48 2.60 18.02
CA THR A 215 10.73 1.84 18.19
C THR A 215 10.99 0.93 16.98
N ALA A 216 9.95 0.28 16.48
CA ALA A 216 10.05 -0.60 15.32
C ALA A 216 10.48 0.17 14.06
N LEU A 217 9.92 1.35 13.83
CA LEU A 217 10.30 2.24 12.73
C LEU A 217 11.75 2.74 12.87
N ALA A 218 12.17 3.11 14.07
CA ALA A 218 13.54 3.55 14.34
C ALA A 218 14.57 2.45 14.03
N ASN A 219 14.25 1.19 14.30
CA ASN A 219 15.12 0.06 14.02
C ASN A 219 15.31 -0.24 12.52
N LEU A 220 14.45 0.30 11.65
CA LEU A 220 14.65 0.21 10.19
C LEU A 220 15.89 0.99 9.72
N SER A 221 16.34 1.99 10.48
CA SER A 221 17.50 2.80 10.14
C SER A 221 17.47 3.23 8.66
N SER A 222 18.53 3.01 7.92
CA SER A 222 18.65 3.35 6.49
C SER A 222 18.14 2.29 5.52
N GLN A 223 17.45 1.24 6.00
CA GLN A 223 16.92 0.21 5.12
C GLN A 223 15.78 0.78 4.25
N PRO A 224 15.87 0.74 2.91
CA PRO A 224 14.83 1.31 2.05
C PRO A 224 13.55 0.48 2.13
N MET A 225 12.42 1.17 2.35
CA MET A 225 11.06 0.61 2.35
C MET A 225 10.17 1.57 1.58
N ASP A 226 9.81 1.18 0.37
CA ASP A 226 9.10 2.05 -0.57
C ASP A 226 7.60 2.03 -0.33
N PHE A 227 7.05 0.87 0.03
CA PHE A 227 5.64 0.67 0.32
C PHE A 227 5.50 0.19 1.76
N ILE A 228 4.85 0.96 2.61
CA ILE A 228 4.66 0.64 4.03
C ILE A 228 3.18 0.41 4.29
N CYS A 229 2.80 -0.80 4.68
CA CYS A 229 1.43 -1.13 5.08
C CYS A 229 1.31 -1.08 6.59
N CYS A 230 0.44 -0.20 7.10
CA CYS A 230 0.16 -0.06 8.52
C CYS A 230 -1.34 -0.24 8.78
N PRO A 231 -1.77 -1.25 9.57
CA PRO A 231 -3.18 -1.47 9.87
C PRO A 231 -3.71 -0.59 11.00
N TYR A 232 -2.83 0.15 11.69
CA TYR A 232 -3.20 0.96 12.84
C TYR A 232 -3.49 2.39 12.44
N THR A 233 -4.71 2.87 12.74
CA THR A 233 -5.18 4.21 12.39
C THR A 233 -5.39 5.11 13.60
N ASP A 234 -4.91 4.72 14.77
CA ASP A 234 -4.85 5.61 15.92
C ASP A 234 -3.85 6.74 15.70
N ALA A 235 -4.12 7.92 16.29
CA ALA A 235 -3.37 9.14 16.05
C ALA A 235 -1.85 8.97 16.35
N ALA A 236 -1.51 8.27 17.43
CA ALA A 236 -0.12 8.09 17.85
C ALA A 236 0.70 7.32 16.79
N ASN A 237 0.13 6.26 16.22
CA ASN A 237 0.80 5.46 15.19
C ASN A 237 0.86 6.21 13.85
N LEU A 238 -0.20 6.91 13.46
CA LEU A 238 -0.19 7.72 12.23
C LEU A 238 0.79 8.89 12.32
N ASP A 239 0.89 9.55 13.49
CA ASP A 239 1.87 10.62 13.72
C ASP A 239 3.31 10.08 13.74
N ALA A 240 3.53 8.87 14.25
CA ALA A 240 4.83 8.21 14.17
C ALA A 240 5.25 7.93 12.72
N LEU A 241 4.32 7.47 11.86
CA LEU A 241 4.57 7.29 10.42
C LEU A 241 4.84 8.61 9.70
N LYS A 242 4.05 9.65 10.00
CA LYS A 242 4.24 10.99 9.46
C LYS A 242 5.64 11.51 9.76
N ASN A 243 6.08 11.42 11.02
CA ASN A 243 7.41 11.85 11.43
C ASN A 243 8.52 11.00 10.79
N PHE A 244 8.28 9.70 10.66
CA PHE A 244 9.23 8.78 10.02
C PHE A 244 9.45 9.07 8.54
N LEU A 245 8.42 9.52 7.82
CA LEU A 245 8.48 9.85 6.40
C LEU A 245 8.75 11.34 6.12
N ALA A 246 8.76 12.20 7.12
CA ALA A 246 8.80 13.67 6.96
C ALA A 246 9.93 14.19 6.05
N ASP A 247 9.67 15.33 5.39
CA ASP A 247 10.60 15.98 4.45
C ASP A 247 11.77 16.67 5.13
N ASP A 248 11.62 17.05 6.41
CA ASP A 248 12.61 17.81 7.17
C ASP A 248 13.60 16.92 7.95
N VAL A 249 13.11 15.90 8.66
CA VAL A 249 13.91 15.04 9.54
C VAL A 249 13.72 13.55 9.26
N GLY A 250 12.73 13.19 8.46
CA GLY A 250 12.38 11.81 8.12
C GLY A 250 13.08 11.29 6.87
N ARG A 251 12.50 10.25 6.29
CA ARG A 251 13.06 9.54 5.12
C ARG A 251 13.12 10.37 3.85
N TRP A 252 12.27 11.38 3.72
CA TRP A 252 12.29 12.30 2.58
C TRP A 252 13.27 13.45 2.78
N SER A 253 13.90 13.57 3.95
CA SER A 253 14.86 14.65 4.21
C SER A 253 16.09 14.53 3.31
N TRP A 254 16.76 15.66 3.10
CA TRP A 254 18.00 15.76 2.34
C TRP A 254 19.16 14.94 2.94
N GLU A 255 19.09 14.62 4.24
CA GLU A 255 20.10 13.78 4.93
C GLU A 255 19.93 12.30 4.63
N GLN A 256 18.69 11.82 4.49
CA GLN A 256 18.40 10.40 4.31
C GLN A 256 18.17 10.03 2.85
N MET A 257 17.32 10.75 2.11
CA MET A 257 16.98 10.50 0.69
C MET A 257 16.58 9.04 0.42
N ILE A 258 15.87 8.40 1.37
CA ILE A 258 15.45 6.99 1.27
C ILE A 258 14.06 6.88 0.65
N TYR A 259 13.20 7.88 0.92
CA TYR A 259 11.83 7.99 0.43
C TYR A 259 10.88 6.88 0.93
N GLY A 260 9.73 6.74 0.30
CA GLY A 260 8.69 5.75 0.57
C GLY A 260 7.34 6.39 0.90
N GLY A 261 6.28 5.57 0.88
CA GLY A 261 4.93 5.99 1.22
C GLY A 261 4.21 4.95 2.07
N ALA A 262 3.25 5.38 2.88
CA ALA A 262 2.47 4.52 3.77
C ALA A 262 1.03 4.37 3.27
N PHE A 263 0.50 3.16 3.41
CA PHE A 263 -0.88 2.81 3.09
C PHE A 263 -1.58 2.26 4.31
N SER A 264 -2.83 2.66 4.48
CA SER A 264 -3.71 2.17 5.55
C SER A 264 -5.14 2.06 5.05
N ALA A 265 -6.04 1.54 5.89
CA ALA A 265 -7.47 1.54 5.64
C ALA A 265 -8.24 1.95 6.89
N TYR A 266 -9.39 2.56 6.71
CA TYR A 266 -10.24 3.00 7.82
C TYR A 266 -11.69 2.58 7.57
N ARG A 267 -12.23 1.79 8.51
CA ARG A 267 -13.62 1.39 8.51
C ARG A 267 -14.47 2.40 9.24
N GLY A 268 -15.51 2.90 8.60
CA GLY A 268 -16.46 3.81 9.24
C GLY A 268 -17.62 4.14 8.33
N THR A 269 -18.65 4.75 8.90
CA THR A 269 -19.71 5.41 8.11
C THR A 269 -19.11 6.61 7.37
N LEU A 270 -19.83 7.16 6.38
CA LEU A 270 -19.40 8.35 5.65
C LEU A 270 -18.96 9.47 6.61
N GLY A 271 -19.79 9.80 7.60
CA GLY A 271 -19.49 10.87 8.56
C GLY A 271 -18.26 10.58 9.43
N GLN A 272 -18.01 9.31 9.79
CA GLN A 272 -16.82 8.91 10.54
C GLN A 272 -15.57 9.02 9.67
N CYS A 273 -15.63 8.54 8.41
CA CYS A 273 -14.51 8.62 7.48
C CYS A 273 -14.16 10.08 7.13
N THR A 274 -15.14 10.94 6.86
CA THR A 274 -14.96 12.38 6.63
C THR A 274 -14.35 13.06 7.84
N SER A 275 -14.90 12.84 9.04
CA SER A 275 -14.35 13.43 10.28
C SER A 275 -12.92 12.98 10.53
N PHE A 276 -12.61 11.70 10.28
CA PHE A 276 -11.27 11.16 10.42
C PHE A 276 -10.29 11.76 9.38
N GLY A 277 -10.68 11.81 8.10
CA GLY A 277 -9.86 12.37 7.02
C GLY A 277 -9.45 13.82 7.29
N LEU A 278 -10.40 14.65 7.78
CA LEU A 278 -10.15 16.05 8.14
C LEU A 278 -9.15 16.23 9.31
N THR A 279 -8.86 15.18 10.09
CA THR A 279 -7.83 15.22 11.13
C THR A 279 -6.42 14.98 10.59
N ARG A 280 -6.30 14.58 9.33
CA ARG A 280 -5.02 14.20 8.72
C ARG A 280 -4.61 15.22 7.64
N ASN A 281 -3.31 15.41 7.49
CA ASN A 281 -2.70 16.23 6.43
C ASN A 281 -1.26 15.77 6.24
N ASP A 282 -1.05 14.80 5.33
CA ASP A 282 0.25 14.17 5.10
C ASP A 282 0.33 13.66 3.66
N GLN A 283 1.32 14.12 2.91
CA GLN A 283 1.55 13.74 1.51
C GLN A 283 2.12 12.33 1.35
N HIS A 284 2.69 11.74 2.41
CA HIS A 284 3.32 10.42 2.34
C HIS A 284 2.39 9.28 2.74
N MET A 285 1.12 9.59 3.06
CA MET A 285 0.17 8.61 3.56
C MET A 285 -1.12 8.59 2.75
N SER A 286 -1.55 7.40 2.35
CA SER A 286 -2.84 7.13 1.72
C SER A 286 -3.68 6.23 2.62
N ILE A 287 -4.93 6.64 2.90
CA ILE A 287 -5.85 5.88 3.75
C ILE A 287 -7.13 5.60 2.97
N THR A 288 -7.42 4.33 2.75
CA THR A 288 -8.63 3.91 2.02
C THR A 288 -9.81 3.78 2.96
N ALA A 289 -10.86 4.55 2.70
CA ALA A 289 -12.12 4.46 3.43
C ALA A 289 -12.96 3.27 2.95
N PHE A 290 -13.66 2.58 3.88
CA PHE A 290 -14.62 1.55 3.55
C PHE A 290 -15.63 1.34 4.68
N GLN A 291 -16.79 0.75 4.36
CA GLN A 291 -17.80 0.34 5.36
C GLN A 291 -18.45 -0.99 4.95
N GLY A 292 -18.99 -1.72 5.91
CA GLY A 292 -19.85 -2.90 5.68
C GLY A 292 -19.19 -4.13 5.07
N SER A 293 -17.91 -4.10 4.69
CA SER A 293 -17.19 -5.27 4.21
C SER A 293 -16.92 -6.25 5.36
N PRO A 294 -17.00 -7.59 5.12
CA PRO A 294 -16.61 -8.57 6.12
C PRO A 294 -15.10 -8.60 6.39
N ASP A 295 -14.26 -8.21 5.40
CA ASP A 295 -12.81 -8.20 5.53
C ASP A 295 -12.37 -7.11 6.52
N PRO A 296 -11.47 -7.42 7.47
CA PRO A 296 -10.99 -6.46 8.45
C PRO A 296 -10.02 -5.45 7.85
N VAL A 297 -9.78 -4.37 8.59
CA VAL A 297 -8.97 -3.21 8.17
C VAL A 297 -7.56 -3.60 7.72
N TRP A 298 -6.90 -4.58 8.36
CA TRP A 298 -5.56 -5.03 7.96
C TRP A 298 -5.54 -5.75 6.61
N ILE A 299 -6.61 -6.46 6.27
CA ILE A 299 -6.75 -7.10 4.95
C ILE A 299 -6.98 -6.05 3.86
N TRP A 300 -7.82 -5.03 4.15
CA TRP A 300 -8.03 -3.89 3.25
C TRP A 300 -6.73 -3.14 3.00
N ALA A 301 -6.03 -2.73 4.05
CA ALA A 301 -4.76 -2.02 3.93
C ALA A 301 -3.73 -2.81 3.12
N THR A 302 -3.63 -4.12 3.38
CA THR A 302 -2.67 -5.00 2.70
C THR A 302 -2.99 -5.19 1.22
N GLU A 303 -4.26 -5.45 0.87
CA GLU A 303 -4.67 -5.64 -0.53
C GLU A 303 -4.41 -4.37 -1.35
N ILE A 304 -4.76 -3.20 -0.81
CA ILE A 304 -4.50 -1.90 -1.46
C ILE A 304 -2.99 -1.66 -1.60
N THR A 305 -2.21 -1.93 -0.56
CA THR A 305 -0.75 -1.80 -0.62
C THR A 305 -0.14 -2.71 -1.67
N ALA A 306 -0.56 -3.98 -1.72
CA ALA A 306 -0.05 -4.95 -2.68
C ALA A 306 -0.40 -4.57 -4.13
N ALA A 307 -1.63 -4.09 -4.35
CA ALA A 307 -2.08 -3.62 -5.65
C ALA A 307 -1.32 -2.35 -6.09
N ALA A 308 -1.10 -1.41 -5.18
CA ALA A 308 -0.30 -0.22 -5.45
C ALA A 308 1.17 -0.57 -5.72
N ALA A 309 1.78 -1.42 -4.90
CA ALA A 309 3.17 -1.83 -5.06
C ALA A 309 3.41 -2.54 -6.39
N SER A 310 2.53 -3.49 -6.77
CA SER A 310 2.66 -4.21 -8.04
C SER A 310 2.53 -3.30 -9.27
N SER A 311 1.71 -2.25 -9.19
CA SER A 311 1.51 -1.28 -10.29
C SER A 311 2.66 -0.26 -10.36
N LEU A 312 2.96 0.41 -9.24
CA LEU A 312 3.92 1.52 -9.19
C LEU A 312 5.38 1.08 -9.36
N ARG A 313 5.70 -0.20 -9.12
CA ARG A 313 7.01 -0.77 -9.47
C ARG A 313 7.24 -0.84 -10.97
N VAL A 314 6.17 -1.05 -11.73
CA VAL A 314 6.25 -1.11 -13.20
C VAL A 314 6.31 0.30 -13.78
N ASP A 315 5.45 1.19 -13.28
CA ASP A 315 5.40 2.58 -13.71
C ASP A 315 4.87 3.45 -12.56
N PRO A 316 5.72 4.34 -11.98
CA PRO A 316 5.34 5.19 -10.86
C PRO A 316 4.27 6.23 -11.21
N GLY A 317 4.06 6.53 -12.50
CA GLY A 317 3.04 7.46 -12.99
C GLY A 317 1.72 6.78 -13.38
N LEU A 318 1.63 5.44 -13.35
CA LEU A 318 0.44 4.72 -13.78
C LEU A 318 -0.70 4.92 -12.78
N PRO A 319 -1.90 5.37 -13.25
CA PRO A 319 -3.02 5.63 -12.35
C PRO A 319 -3.44 4.42 -11.53
N LEU A 320 -3.51 4.55 -10.22
CA LEU A 320 -4.07 3.55 -9.31
C LEU A 320 -5.61 3.58 -9.34
N GLN A 321 -6.16 3.24 -10.50
CA GLN A 321 -7.60 3.21 -10.76
C GLN A 321 -7.99 2.00 -11.58
N TYR A 322 -9.24 1.54 -11.43
CA TYR A 322 -9.78 0.35 -12.11
C TYR A 322 -9.00 -0.94 -11.87
N ILE A 323 -8.28 -1.03 -10.76
CA ILE A 323 -7.58 -2.25 -10.34
C ILE A 323 -8.55 -3.11 -9.52
N ASN A 324 -8.85 -4.30 -10.01
CA ASN A 324 -9.68 -5.27 -9.30
C ASN A 324 -8.95 -5.78 -8.06
N THR A 325 -9.68 -5.90 -6.96
CA THR A 325 -9.17 -6.49 -5.71
C THR A 325 -9.85 -7.81 -5.41
N THR A 326 -9.32 -8.53 -4.43
CA THR A 326 -9.91 -9.77 -3.93
C THR A 326 -10.71 -9.56 -2.64
N LEU A 327 -10.96 -8.31 -2.26
CA LEU A 327 -11.72 -7.92 -1.09
C LEU A 327 -13.20 -8.31 -1.21
N LEU A 328 -13.79 -8.67 -0.08
CA LEU A 328 -15.21 -8.96 -0.01
C LEU A 328 -16.02 -7.65 -0.03
N ALA A 329 -16.97 -7.58 -0.96
CA ALA A 329 -17.75 -6.38 -1.18
C ALA A 329 -18.69 -6.09 0.01
N PRO A 330 -18.92 -4.82 0.35
CA PRO A 330 -20.00 -4.46 1.27
C PRO A 330 -21.36 -4.78 0.67
N PRO A 331 -22.40 -5.05 1.48
CA PRO A 331 -23.76 -5.16 1.01
C PRO A 331 -24.17 -3.89 0.23
N ILE A 332 -25.09 -4.03 -0.74
CA ILE A 332 -25.51 -2.93 -1.62
C ILE A 332 -25.93 -1.69 -0.81
N ALA A 333 -26.64 -1.88 0.30
CA ALA A 333 -27.09 -0.78 1.17
C ALA A 333 -25.94 -0.03 1.89
N ALA A 334 -24.75 -0.63 1.96
CA ALA A 334 -23.55 -0.04 2.57
C ALA A 334 -22.56 0.49 1.52
N GLN A 335 -22.86 0.38 0.23
CA GLN A 335 -22.02 0.93 -0.84
C GLN A 335 -22.25 2.42 -0.98
N TRP A 336 -21.17 3.18 -1.04
CA TRP A 336 -21.25 4.62 -1.21
C TRP A 336 -21.66 5.04 -2.62
N THR A 337 -22.49 6.02 -2.70
CA THR A 337 -22.87 6.70 -3.95
C THR A 337 -21.69 7.47 -4.53
N LEU A 338 -21.77 7.89 -5.78
CA LEU A 338 -20.73 8.70 -6.43
C LEU A 338 -20.49 10.02 -5.67
N GLY A 339 -21.55 10.67 -5.16
CA GLY A 339 -21.42 11.91 -4.40
C GLY A 339 -20.66 11.71 -3.08
N GLU A 340 -20.96 10.63 -2.36
CA GLU A 340 -20.30 10.28 -1.10
C GLU A 340 -18.81 9.96 -1.32
N ARG A 341 -18.48 9.19 -2.37
CA ARG A 341 -17.07 8.92 -2.73
C ARG A 341 -16.33 10.20 -3.09
N ASN A 342 -16.97 11.10 -3.84
CA ASN A 342 -16.37 12.40 -4.16
C ASN A 342 -16.10 13.24 -2.91
N THR A 343 -16.99 13.24 -1.92
CA THR A 343 -16.76 13.90 -0.62
C THR A 343 -15.55 13.31 0.09
N LEU A 344 -15.43 11.97 0.16
CA LEU A 344 -14.30 11.31 0.78
C LEU A 344 -12.96 11.70 0.13
N LEU A 345 -12.91 11.79 -1.22
CA LEU A 345 -11.70 12.22 -1.94
C LEU A 345 -11.31 13.67 -1.60
N TYR A 346 -12.27 14.56 -1.38
CA TYR A 346 -11.99 15.94 -0.92
C TYR A 346 -11.50 15.98 0.52
N ASP A 347 -11.90 15.02 1.34
CA ASP A 347 -11.49 14.90 2.75
C ASP A 347 -10.22 14.05 2.94
N GLY A 348 -9.44 13.83 1.86
CA GLY A 348 -8.16 13.13 1.90
C GLY A 348 -8.27 11.61 2.13
N MET A 349 -9.42 11.02 1.80
CA MET A 349 -9.65 9.58 1.91
C MET A 349 -9.74 8.94 0.53
N SER A 350 -8.94 7.90 0.31
CA SER A 350 -8.96 7.10 -0.91
C SER A 350 -10.24 6.26 -1.02
N THR A 351 -10.69 6.00 -2.24
CA THR A 351 -11.98 5.33 -2.48
C THR A 351 -11.85 4.08 -3.32
N THR A 352 -12.80 3.18 -3.09
CA THR A 352 -13.08 2.01 -3.92
C THR A 352 -14.53 2.05 -4.38
N ARG A 353 -14.84 1.33 -5.43
CA ARG A 353 -16.21 1.09 -5.88
C ARG A 353 -16.47 -0.41 -6.05
N VAL A 354 -17.72 -0.82 -6.04
CA VAL A 354 -18.11 -2.20 -6.33
C VAL A 354 -18.60 -2.28 -7.78
N GLY A 355 -18.05 -3.22 -8.54
CA GLY A 355 -18.48 -3.53 -9.89
C GLY A 355 -19.83 -4.24 -9.91
N GLN A 356 -20.44 -4.36 -11.09
CA GLN A 356 -21.71 -5.07 -11.26
C GLN A 356 -21.61 -6.57 -10.94
N ASP A 357 -20.43 -7.13 -11.04
CA ASP A 357 -20.06 -8.51 -10.70
C ASP A 357 -19.78 -8.73 -9.20
N GLY A 358 -19.89 -7.67 -8.39
CA GLY A 358 -19.59 -7.69 -6.96
C GLY A 358 -18.10 -7.55 -6.63
N THR A 359 -17.22 -7.33 -7.61
CA THR A 359 -15.79 -7.11 -7.37
C THR A 359 -15.54 -5.71 -6.78
N VAL A 360 -14.73 -5.63 -5.72
CA VAL A 360 -14.24 -4.36 -5.20
C VAL A 360 -13.10 -3.86 -6.08
N ILE A 361 -13.22 -2.64 -6.59
CA ILE A 361 -12.31 -2.03 -7.55
C ILE A 361 -11.72 -0.77 -6.94
N MET A 362 -10.40 -0.61 -6.98
CA MET A 362 -9.75 0.65 -6.62
C MET A 362 -10.23 1.76 -7.58
N GLU A 363 -10.73 2.86 -7.03
CA GLU A 363 -11.26 3.97 -7.83
C GLU A 363 -10.26 5.11 -7.96
N ARG A 364 -9.70 5.56 -6.83
CA ARG A 364 -8.63 6.54 -6.79
C ARG A 364 -7.89 6.45 -5.46
N GLN A 365 -6.56 6.49 -5.52
CA GLN A 365 -5.72 6.57 -4.33
C GLN A 365 -5.20 7.99 -4.18
N VAL A 366 -5.67 8.68 -3.13
CA VAL A 366 -5.23 10.03 -2.77
C VAL A 366 -4.37 9.97 -1.52
N THR A 367 -3.52 10.96 -1.34
CA THR A 367 -2.83 11.17 -0.06
C THR A 367 -3.79 11.85 0.93
N THR A 368 -3.44 11.87 2.19
CA THR A 368 -4.23 12.63 3.18
C THR A 368 -3.92 14.15 3.14
N TYR A 369 -3.08 14.60 2.21
CA TYR A 369 -2.71 16.00 2.05
C TYR A 369 -3.87 16.83 1.49
N GLN A 370 -4.24 17.89 2.19
CA GLN A 370 -5.38 18.76 1.86
C GLN A 370 -5.03 20.23 1.92
N LYS A 371 -4.02 20.59 2.72
CA LYS A 371 -3.68 21.99 3.00
C LYS A 371 -2.17 22.19 3.01
N ASN A 372 -1.73 23.30 2.45
CA ASN A 372 -0.33 23.73 2.52
C ASN A 372 0.07 24.25 3.92
N ALA A 373 1.33 24.59 4.10
CA ALA A 373 1.87 25.11 5.38
C ALA A 373 1.18 26.40 5.88
N ALA A 374 0.55 27.17 4.97
CA ALA A 374 -0.23 28.36 5.32
C ALA A 374 -1.69 28.04 5.70
N GLY A 375 -2.08 26.77 5.67
CA GLY A 375 -3.44 26.31 5.97
C GLY A 375 -4.45 26.49 4.82
N ALA A 376 -4.02 26.96 3.66
CA ALA A 376 -4.87 27.09 2.48
C ALA A 376 -5.06 25.73 1.78
N PRO A 377 -6.24 25.45 1.16
CA PRO A 377 -6.46 24.25 0.37
C PRO A 377 -5.40 24.12 -0.72
N ASP A 378 -4.83 22.94 -0.85
CA ASP A 378 -3.76 22.65 -1.81
C ASP A 378 -3.88 21.20 -2.30
N SER A 379 -3.72 20.99 -3.61
CA SER A 379 -3.78 19.70 -4.27
C SER A 379 -2.45 19.26 -4.89
N SER A 380 -1.34 19.94 -4.55
CA SER A 380 -0.01 19.66 -5.14
C SER A 380 0.45 18.23 -4.92
N TYR A 381 0.08 17.62 -3.81
CA TYR A 381 0.41 16.24 -3.44
C TYR A 381 -0.83 15.35 -3.33
N LEU A 382 -1.89 15.67 -4.07
CA LEU A 382 -3.17 14.97 -3.95
C LEU A 382 -3.07 13.48 -4.27
N ASP A 383 -2.44 13.14 -5.37
CA ASP A 383 -2.39 11.75 -5.85
C ASP A 383 -1.14 11.02 -5.38
N VAL A 384 -1.30 9.75 -4.99
CA VAL A 384 -0.20 8.87 -4.57
C VAL A 384 0.85 8.74 -5.66
N GLU A 385 0.45 8.66 -6.92
CA GLU A 385 1.33 8.54 -8.07
C GLU A 385 2.25 9.75 -8.22
N THR A 386 1.80 10.94 -7.83
CA THR A 386 2.65 12.14 -7.81
C THR A 386 3.84 11.95 -6.87
N MET A 387 3.60 11.39 -5.68
CA MET A 387 4.66 11.13 -4.70
C MET A 387 5.67 10.08 -5.21
N TYR A 388 5.16 8.99 -5.82
CA TYR A 388 6.04 7.96 -6.38
C TYR A 388 6.77 8.44 -7.64
N GLY A 389 6.14 9.29 -8.46
CA GLY A 389 6.79 9.96 -9.58
C GLY A 389 7.94 10.87 -9.12
N LEU A 390 7.72 11.68 -8.07
CA LEU A 390 8.76 12.52 -7.47
C LEU A 390 9.90 11.68 -6.87
N MET A 391 9.58 10.58 -6.18
CA MET A 391 10.56 9.63 -5.65
C MET A 391 11.42 9.03 -6.76
N TYR A 392 10.79 8.60 -7.86
CA TYR A 392 11.49 8.07 -9.04
C TYR A 392 12.44 9.12 -9.63
N MET A 393 11.95 10.34 -9.85
CA MET A 393 12.75 11.45 -10.39
C MET A 393 13.93 11.81 -9.50
N ALA A 394 13.73 11.83 -8.17
CA ALA A 394 14.80 12.15 -7.23
C ALA A 394 15.92 11.10 -7.26
N ARG A 395 15.55 9.80 -7.31
CA ARG A 395 16.51 8.68 -7.43
C ARG A 395 17.23 8.71 -8.76
N ASP A 396 16.49 8.81 -9.86
CA ASP A 396 17.05 8.81 -11.22
C ASP A 396 18.08 9.94 -11.41
N LEU A 397 17.71 11.18 -11.08
CA LEU A 397 18.63 12.32 -11.18
C LEU A 397 19.84 12.18 -10.27
N SER A 398 19.67 11.64 -9.07
CA SER A 398 20.77 11.39 -8.14
C SER A 398 21.74 10.35 -8.71
N ASP A 399 21.25 9.21 -9.17
CA ASP A 399 22.05 8.12 -9.72
C ASP A 399 22.74 8.54 -11.03
N PHE A 400 22.03 9.26 -11.89
CA PHE A 400 22.59 9.83 -13.11
C PHE A 400 23.77 10.77 -12.84
N LEU A 401 23.58 11.71 -11.91
CA LEU A 401 24.61 12.69 -11.56
C LEU A 401 25.79 12.04 -10.85
N LEU A 402 25.54 11.12 -9.91
CA LEU A 402 26.60 10.38 -9.22
C LEU A 402 27.42 9.55 -10.18
N THR A 403 26.79 8.74 -11.03
CA THR A 403 27.50 7.89 -11.98
C THR A 403 28.37 8.70 -12.93
N ARG A 404 27.92 9.87 -13.36
CA ARG A 404 28.60 10.67 -14.38
C ARG A 404 29.67 11.62 -13.82
N TYR A 405 29.47 12.15 -12.60
CA TYR A 405 30.26 13.29 -12.10
C TYR A 405 30.98 13.06 -10.77
N GLN A 406 30.76 11.97 -10.04
CA GLN A 406 31.33 11.75 -8.71
C GLN A 406 32.85 11.90 -8.60
N ARG A 407 33.59 11.71 -9.71
CA ARG A 407 35.06 11.80 -9.75
C ARG A 407 35.57 12.89 -10.69
N LYS A 408 34.80 13.93 -10.95
CA LYS A 408 35.18 15.06 -11.80
C LYS A 408 35.66 16.25 -10.96
N LYS A 409 36.51 17.05 -11.54
CA LYS A 409 36.95 18.35 -10.99
C LYS A 409 36.08 19.46 -11.57
N LEU A 410 35.53 20.33 -10.73
CA LEU A 410 34.72 21.46 -11.16
C LEU A 410 35.59 22.62 -11.59
N VAL A 411 35.33 23.15 -12.78
CA VAL A 411 35.97 24.36 -13.32
C VAL A 411 34.92 25.40 -13.68
N SER A 412 35.34 26.66 -13.76
CA SER A 412 34.45 27.78 -14.14
C SER A 412 33.94 27.63 -15.58
N ASP A 413 32.74 28.10 -15.84
CA ASP A 413 32.19 28.15 -17.19
C ASP A 413 33.06 29.01 -18.10
N GLY A 414 33.23 28.60 -19.37
CA GLY A 414 34.15 29.23 -20.30
C GLY A 414 35.58 28.72 -20.28
N THR A 415 35.97 27.88 -19.29
CA THR A 415 37.23 27.21 -19.29
C THR A 415 37.30 26.13 -20.38
N PRO A 416 38.29 26.14 -21.28
CA PRO A 416 38.43 25.06 -22.26
C PRO A 416 38.66 23.70 -21.58
N VAL A 417 37.72 22.77 -21.79
CA VAL A 417 37.83 21.39 -21.28
C VAL A 417 38.22 20.49 -22.42
N LEU A 418 39.38 19.87 -22.34
CA LEU A 418 39.86 18.90 -23.33
C LEU A 418 39.13 17.57 -23.15
N PHE A 419 38.86 16.90 -24.28
CA PHE A 419 38.32 15.55 -24.25
C PHE A 419 39.19 14.61 -23.45
N GLY A 420 38.64 13.78 -22.58
CA GLY A 420 39.37 12.85 -21.71
C GLY A 420 39.84 13.44 -20.39
N CYS A 421 39.76 14.76 -20.16
CA CYS A 421 40.04 15.36 -18.86
C CYS A 421 38.94 15.08 -17.84
N ASN A 422 39.32 14.81 -16.58
CA ASN A 422 38.37 14.64 -15.47
C ASN A 422 37.89 16.00 -14.90
N THR A 423 37.47 16.88 -15.79
CA THR A 423 36.96 18.21 -15.45
C THR A 423 35.56 18.41 -16.01
N VAL A 424 34.75 19.22 -15.33
CA VAL A 424 33.36 19.52 -15.71
C VAL A 424 33.03 20.98 -15.37
N THR A 425 32.19 21.61 -16.17
CA THR A 425 31.62 22.93 -15.91
C THR A 425 30.14 22.81 -15.53
N SER A 426 29.56 23.85 -14.91
CA SER A 426 28.11 23.92 -14.65
C SER A 426 27.27 23.85 -15.93
N ALA A 427 27.75 24.43 -17.01
CA ALA A 427 27.10 24.36 -18.33
C ALA A 427 27.07 22.91 -18.89
N MET A 428 28.12 22.10 -18.69
CA MET A 428 28.14 20.68 -19.08
C MET A 428 27.16 19.86 -18.26
N ILE A 429 27.07 20.09 -16.95
CA ILE A 429 26.09 19.44 -16.08
C ILE A 429 24.68 19.79 -16.54
N LYS A 430 24.41 21.08 -16.80
CA LYS A 430 23.11 21.55 -17.33
C LYS A 430 22.72 20.80 -18.61
N ALA A 431 23.64 20.71 -19.57
CA ALA A 431 23.38 20.03 -20.84
C ALA A 431 23.05 18.54 -20.63
N SER A 432 23.74 17.88 -19.71
CA SER A 432 23.51 16.47 -19.39
C SER A 432 22.15 16.25 -18.69
N VAL A 433 21.79 17.10 -17.74
CA VAL A 433 20.48 17.05 -17.07
C VAL A 433 19.33 17.28 -18.06
N ILE A 434 19.49 18.20 -19.00
CA ILE A 434 18.51 18.40 -20.09
C ILE A 434 18.40 17.14 -20.95
N GLN A 435 19.51 16.49 -21.25
CA GLN A 435 19.49 15.26 -22.04
C GLN A 435 18.78 14.14 -21.29
N GLU A 436 19.07 13.95 -19.98
CA GLU A 436 18.38 12.97 -19.15
C GLU A 436 16.89 13.22 -19.05
N TYR A 437 16.49 14.47 -18.85
CA TYR A 437 15.08 14.85 -18.84
C TYR A 437 14.36 14.49 -20.14
N ARG A 438 15.01 14.61 -21.30
CA ARG A 438 14.45 14.19 -22.59
C ARG A 438 14.32 12.66 -22.68
N THR A 439 15.23 11.91 -22.09
CA THR A 439 15.12 10.46 -22.00
C THR A 439 13.92 10.07 -21.15
N LEU A 440 13.73 10.73 -20.02
CA LEU A 440 12.57 10.54 -19.13
C LEU A 440 11.24 10.95 -19.81
N GLU A 441 11.25 12.01 -20.61
CA GLU A 441 10.09 12.40 -21.44
C GLU A 441 9.76 11.35 -22.50
N ALA A 442 10.77 10.80 -23.17
CA ALA A 442 10.58 9.72 -24.14
C ALA A 442 10.04 8.43 -23.51
N ASN A 443 10.36 8.20 -22.24
CA ASN A 443 9.83 7.07 -21.44
C ASN A 443 8.45 7.35 -20.84
N GLY A 444 7.93 8.59 -20.96
CA GLY A 444 6.58 8.95 -20.50
C GLY A 444 6.46 9.32 -19.03
N TYR A 445 7.55 9.56 -18.31
CA TYR A 445 7.52 9.96 -16.89
C TYR A 445 7.32 11.45 -16.67
N VAL A 446 7.84 12.26 -17.59
CA VAL A 446 7.77 13.72 -17.56
C VAL A 446 7.33 14.28 -18.92
N GLN A 447 7.01 15.57 -18.95
CA GLN A 447 6.60 16.26 -20.16
C GLN A 447 7.28 17.62 -20.28
N ASN A 448 7.11 18.29 -21.44
CA ASN A 448 7.54 19.67 -21.68
C ASN A 448 9.06 19.92 -21.54
N SER A 449 9.90 19.01 -22.08
CA SER A 449 11.37 19.11 -22.00
C SER A 449 11.94 20.42 -22.55
N SER A 450 11.28 21.04 -23.52
CA SER A 450 11.66 22.35 -24.06
C SER A 450 11.47 23.49 -23.06
N ILE A 451 10.45 23.40 -22.19
CA ILE A 451 10.21 24.35 -21.09
C ILE A 451 11.21 24.09 -19.97
N PHE A 452 11.41 22.83 -19.62
CA PHE A 452 12.43 22.41 -18.65
C PHE A 452 13.83 22.96 -19.03
N ALA A 453 14.26 22.77 -20.28
CA ALA A 453 15.58 23.20 -20.76
C ALA A 453 15.80 24.72 -20.64
N ARG A 454 14.74 25.53 -20.75
CA ARG A 454 14.80 26.98 -20.55
C ARG A 454 14.89 27.39 -19.08
N ASN A 455 14.21 26.66 -18.21
CA ASN A 455 14.01 27.05 -16.81
C ASN A 455 14.98 26.34 -15.86
N VAL A 456 15.63 25.24 -16.25
CA VAL A 456 16.63 24.55 -15.43
C VAL A 456 17.84 25.49 -15.21
N VAL A 457 18.24 25.63 -13.94
CA VAL A 457 19.37 26.45 -13.55
C VAL A 457 20.42 25.55 -12.90
N VAL A 458 21.68 25.69 -13.36
CA VAL A 458 22.84 25.02 -12.76
C VAL A 458 23.90 26.06 -12.48
N GLU A 459 24.23 26.24 -11.23
CA GLU A 459 25.12 27.27 -10.75
C GLU A 459 26.35 26.68 -10.06
N ASN A 460 27.54 27.13 -10.42
CA ASN A 460 28.75 26.87 -9.67
C ASN A 460 28.81 27.84 -8.48
N ALA A 461 28.50 27.36 -7.29
CA ALA A 461 28.49 28.15 -6.06
C ALA A 461 29.88 28.30 -5.40
N GLY A 462 30.94 27.78 -6.02
CA GLY A 462 32.30 27.78 -5.47
C GLY A 462 32.52 26.64 -4.46
N GLY A 463 33.76 26.48 -4.05
CA GLY A 463 34.12 25.43 -3.05
C GLY A 463 33.83 23.99 -3.47
N GLY A 464 33.63 23.73 -4.77
CA GLY A 464 33.25 22.41 -5.26
C GLY A 464 31.75 22.12 -5.23
N LEU A 465 30.90 23.08 -4.86
CA LEU A 465 29.45 22.96 -4.80
C LEU A 465 28.81 23.43 -6.12
N VAL A 466 27.94 22.58 -6.67
CA VAL A 466 27.02 22.93 -7.76
C VAL A 466 25.59 22.90 -7.23
N LYS A 467 24.84 23.96 -7.49
CA LYS A 467 23.40 24.03 -7.18
C LYS A 467 22.59 23.80 -8.44
N LEU A 468 21.60 22.92 -8.38
CA LEU A 468 20.71 22.58 -9.47
C LEU A 468 19.27 22.89 -9.06
N LEU A 469 18.58 23.70 -9.85
CA LEU A 469 17.13 23.89 -9.80
C LEU A 469 16.54 23.17 -11.01
N ALA A 470 15.78 22.09 -10.77
CA ALA A 470 15.13 21.29 -11.79
C ALA A 470 13.59 21.44 -11.69
N PRO A 471 12.94 22.28 -12.50
CA PRO A 471 11.48 22.42 -12.52
C PRO A 471 10.85 21.25 -13.28
N VAL A 472 10.68 20.11 -12.58
CA VAL A 472 10.12 18.88 -13.16
C VAL A 472 8.62 19.03 -13.40
N ASP A 473 8.17 18.65 -14.59
CA ASP A 473 6.75 18.59 -14.98
C ASP A 473 6.38 17.12 -15.20
N LEU A 474 5.76 16.49 -14.17
CA LEU A 474 5.31 15.10 -14.23
C LEU A 474 4.14 14.95 -15.21
N VAL A 475 4.03 13.80 -15.85
CA VAL A 475 2.87 13.48 -16.70
C VAL A 475 1.64 13.30 -15.81
N ASN A 476 0.54 13.96 -16.17
CA ASN A 476 -0.71 13.87 -15.46
C ASN A 476 -1.45 12.57 -15.78
N GLN A 477 -2.05 11.95 -14.79
CA GLN A 477 -2.89 10.77 -14.95
C GLN A 477 -4.21 11.11 -15.65
N LEU A 478 -4.63 10.33 -16.65
CA LEU A 478 -5.95 10.45 -17.25
C LEU A 478 -7.02 9.89 -16.30
N ARG A 479 -7.72 10.79 -15.59
CA ARG A 479 -8.74 10.42 -14.59
C ARG A 479 -10.16 10.39 -15.14
N GLN A 480 -10.51 11.30 -16.02
CA GLN A 480 -11.89 11.50 -16.46
C GLN A 480 -11.94 11.82 -17.95
N ILE A 481 -12.95 11.26 -18.62
CA ILE A 481 -13.33 11.62 -19.99
C ILE A 481 -14.79 12.04 -19.95
N ALA A 482 -15.09 13.30 -20.26
CA ALA A 482 -16.46 13.79 -20.38
C ALA A 482 -16.90 13.77 -21.84
N ILE A 483 -18.04 13.14 -22.14
CA ILE A 483 -18.59 13.01 -23.48
C ILE A 483 -19.97 13.69 -23.53
N LEU A 484 -20.12 14.65 -24.42
CA LEU A 484 -21.43 15.22 -24.76
C LEU A 484 -21.95 14.57 -26.04
N LEU A 485 -22.98 13.74 -25.91
CA LEU A 485 -23.65 13.14 -27.07
C LEU A 485 -24.76 14.05 -27.58
N GLN A 486 -24.65 14.50 -28.81
CA GLN A 486 -25.72 15.18 -29.51
C GLN A 486 -26.31 14.23 -30.55
N PHE A 487 -27.64 14.08 -30.57
CA PHE A 487 -28.33 13.27 -31.54
C PHE A 487 -29.34 14.11 -32.33
N LEU A 488 -29.47 13.80 -33.59
CA LEU A 488 -30.51 14.36 -34.47
C LEU A 488 -31.56 13.28 -34.67
N LYS A 489 -32.83 13.63 -34.45
CA LYS A 489 -33.95 12.78 -34.79
C LYS A 489 -34.55 13.35 -36.09
N SER A 490 -34.43 12.58 -37.17
CA SER A 490 -35.05 12.88 -38.47
C SER A 490 -36.53 12.59 -38.46
#